data_c569f526d0d2b679e81ce57d0d791ab7
#
_entry.id   c569f526d0d2b679e81ce57d0d791ab7
#
_cell.length_a   1.000
_cell.length_b   1.000
_cell.length_c   1.000
_cell.angle_alpha   90.00
_cell.angle_beta   90.00
_cell.angle_gamma   90.00
#
_symmetry.space_group_name_H-M   'P 1'
#
loop_
_entity.id
_entity.type
_entity.pdbx_description
1 polymer ?
#
loop_
_entity_poly.entity_id
_entity_poly.type
_entity_poly.pdbx_seq_one_letter_code
_entity_poly.pdbx_strand_id
1 'polypeptide(L)'
;MYQIAYIGRWETLPETAAAICDHDTPKLEALLQGGLDLDVPIQLSEYIKLMPLEIAVFRNDVPMIHFLLEHGADPGLAEEQPLLLTAARCCGPEVVALFAEQAAKLTLKQKERAFQEVRWGKRPENIQVLEQAGITVDKFGGEAFRAAVSDGQAELAKLLLEKGADINYH
;
A
#
# COMPACT_ATOMS: atom_id res chain seq x y z
N MET A 1 -10.42 -2.08 -2.08
CA MET A 1 -11.33 -1.05 -1.54
C MET A 1 -12.34 -1.62 -0.55
N TYR A 2 -12.90 -2.80 -0.77
CA TYR A 2 -13.92 -3.41 0.11
C TYR A 2 -13.39 -3.85 1.48
N GLN A 3 -12.13 -4.26 1.59
CA GLN A 3 -11.54 -4.76 2.84
C GLN A 3 -11.38 -3.67 3.91
N ILE A 4 -11.03 -2.43 3.54
CA ILE A 4 -10.83 -1.33 4.50
C ILE A 4 -12.15 -0.87 5.12
N ALA A 5 -13.24 -0.87 4.34
CA ALA A 5 -14.56 -0.51 4.85
C ALA A 5 -15.10 -1.52 5.88
N TYR A 6 -14.61 -2.76 5.84
CA TYR A 6 -14.99 -3.80 6.80
C TYR A 6 -14.22 -3.73 8.12
N ILE A 7 -12.95 -3.33 8.12
CA ILE A 7 -12.12 -3.22 9.33
C ILE A 7 -12.74 -2.25 10.36
N GLY A 8 -13.48 -1.22 9.91
CA GLY A 8 -14.13 -0.25 10.79
C GLY A 8 -15.57 -0.62 11.23
N ARG A 9 -16.10 -1.77 10.83
CA ARG A 9 -17.50 -2.16 11.08
C ARG A 9 -17.70 -3.43 11.93
N TRP A 10 -16.61 -4.12 12.27
CA TRP A 10 -16.72 -5.33 13.07
C TRP A 10 -16.71 -5.02 14.56
N GLU A 11 -17.76 -5.44 15.23
CA GLU A 11 -17.94 -5.30 16.67
C GLU A 11 -16.93 -6.15 17.49
N THR A 12 -16.19 -7.07 16.83
CA THR A 12 -15.27 -8.02 17.46
C THR A 12 -13.96 -8.17 16.70
N LEU A 13 -13.23 -7.07 16.51
CA LEU A 13 -11.86 -7.17 15.99
C LEU A 13 -10.95 -7.89 17.00
N PRO A 14 -10.00 -8.72 16.53
CA PRO A 14 -8.92 -9.21 17.38
C PRO A 14 -8.22 -8.05 18.09
N GLU A 15 -7.79 -8.28 19.32
CA GLU A 15 -7.27 -7.23 20.21
C GLU A 15 -6.18 -6.36 19.57
N THR A 16 -5.23 -7.00 18.87
CA THR A 16 -4.15 -6.32 18.15
C THR A 16 -4.69 -5.45 17.01
N ALA A 17 -5.64 -5.98 16.22
CA ALA A 17 -6.23 -5.22 15.12
C ALA A 17 -7.06 -4.03 15.63
N ALA A 18 -7.78 -4.20 16.74
CA ALA A 18 -8.51 -3.12 17.39
C ALA A 18 -7.55 -2.01 17.86
N ALA A 19 -6.46 -2.38 18.54
CA ALA A 19 -5.46 -1.43 19.03
C ALA A 19 -4.82 -0.63 17.87
N ILE A 20 -4.52 -1.28 16.73
CA ILE A 20 -4.03 -0.59 15.53
C ILE A 20 -5.11 0.36 14.98
N CYS A 21 -6.35 -0.10 14.88
CA CYS A 21 -7.46 0.70 14.34
C CYS A 21 -7.80 1.91 15.22
N ASP A 22 -7.67 1.78 16.53
CA ASP A 22 -7.98 2.81 17.52
C ASP A 22 -6.76 3.71 17.82
N HIS A 23 -5.63 3.45 17.17
CA HIS A 23 -4.36 4.16 17.40
C HIS A 23 -3.89 4.07 18.86
N ASP A 24 -4.14 2.92 19.52
CA ASP A 24 -3.81 2.69 20.94
C ASP A 24 -2.39 2.12 21.07
N THR A 25 -1.40 3.00 20.96
CA THR A 25 0.02 2.63 21.08
C THR A 25 0.37 2.09 22.46
N PRO A 26 -0.15 2.61 23.61
CA PRO A 26 0.11 2.02 24.92
C PRO A 26 -0.35 0.56 25.02
N LYS A 27 -1.49 0.24 24.42
CA LYS A 27 -2.00 -1.13 24.39
C LYS A 27 -1.11 -2.03 23.53
N LEU A 28 -0.66 -1.55 22.37
CA LEU A 28 0.26 -2.29 21.52
C LEU A 28 1.61 -2.54 22.20
N GLU A 29 2.15 -1.56 22.95
CA GLU A 29 3.35 -1.75 23.76
C GLU A 29 3.16 -2.84 24.81
N ALA A 30 2.02 -2.86 25.51
CA ALA A 30 1.71 -3.90 26.48
C ALA A 30 1.60 -5.29 25.83
N LEU A 31 0.99 -5.38 24.63
CA LEU A 31 0.92 -6.62 23.86
C LEU A 31 2.30 -7.11 23.40
N LEU A 32 3.16 -6.19 22.95
CA LEU A 32 4.55 -6.50 22.56
C LEU A 32 5.37 -7.01 23.75
N GLN A 33 5.23 -6.39 24.94
CA GLN A 33 5.85 -6.89 26.18
C GLN A 33 5.30 -8.26 26.58
N GLY A 34 4.04 -8.56 26.23
CA GLY A 34 3.39 -9.86 26.40
C GLY A 34 3.80 -10.92 25.37
N GLY A 35 4.68 -10.58 24.41
CA GLY A 35 5.17 -11.50 23.39
C GLY A 35 4.38 -11.45 22.06
N LEU A 36 3.65 -10.36 21.79
CA LEU A 36 3.05 -10.17 20.47
C LEU A 36 4.14 -10.16 19.39
N ASP A 37 3.95 -10.99 18.37
CA ASP A 37 4.78 -11.03 17.18
C ASP A 37 4.07 -10.23 16.07
N LEU A 38 4.73 -9.17 15.54
CA LEU A 38 4.21 -8.30 14.50
C LEU A 38 4.28 -8.94 13.12
N ASP A 39 5.00 -10.05 12.99
CA ASP A 39 5.19 -10.79 11.74
C ASP A 39 4.21 -11.98 11.60
N VAL A 40 3.23 -12.05 12.51
CA VAL A 40 2.15 -13.04 12.43
C VAL A 40 0.88 -12.39 11.90
N PRO A 41 0.27 -12.91 10.81
CA PRO A 41 -0.97 -12.38 10.27
C PRO A 41 -2.13 -12.49 11.26
N ILE A 42 -2.89 -11.39 11.39
CA ILE A 42 -4.09 -11.33 12.21
C ILE A 42 -5.28 -11.83 11.39
N GLN A 43 -6.01 -12.82 11.91
CA GLN A 43 -7.25 -13.30 11.30
C GLN A 43 -8.38 -12.31 11.58
N LEU A 44 -8.80 -11.57 10.58
CA LEU A 44 -9.86 -10.56 10.69
C LEU A 44 -11.24 -11.14 10.38
N SER A 45 -11.32 -12.15 9.51
CA SER A 45 -12.52 -12.91 9.19
C SER A 45 -12.17 -14.28 8.65
N GLU A 46 -13.17 -15.08 8.29
CA GLU A 46 -12.95 -16.39 7.67
C GLU A 46 -12.03 -16.34 6.45
N TYR A 47 -12.06 -15.23 5.69
CA TYR A 47 -11.34 -15.08 4.41
C TYR A 47 -10.25 -14.00 4.41
N ILE A 48 -10.10 -13.25 5.50
CA ILE A 48 -9.19 -12.10 5.54
C ILE A 48 -8.17 -12.26 6.66
N LYS A 49 -6.92 -12.32 6.25
CA LYS A 49 -5.75 -12.21 7.13
C LYS A 49 -4.92 -11.04 6.68
N LEU A 50 -4.48 -10.21 7.61
CA LEU A 50 -3.58 -9.09 7.33
C LEU A 50 -2.48 -9.05 8.38
N MET A 51 -1.29 -8.65 7.94
CA MET A 51 -0.21 -8.30 8.85
C MET A 51 -0.56 -7.03 9.63
N PRO A 52 -0.10 -6.85 10.87
CA PRO A 52 -0.25 -5.61 11.61
C PRO A 52 0.11 -4.36 10.78
N LEU A 53 1.24 -4.41 10.09
CA LEU A 53 1.72 -3.32 9.25
C LEU A 53 0.80 -3.07 8.03
N GLU A 54 0.23 -4.11 7.41
CA GLU A 54 -0.74 -3.96 6.32
C GLU A 54 -1.98 -3.18 6.77
N ILE A 55 -2.49 -3.46 7.99
CA ILE A 55 -3.66 -2.75 8.54
C ILE A 55 -3.37 -1.26 8.64
N ALA A 56 -2.20 -0.88 9.17
CA ALA A 56 -1.80 0.52 9.32
C ALA A 56 -1.64 1.21 7.95
N VAL A 57 -1.04 0.53 6.96
CA VAL A 57 -0.88 1.05 5.58
C VAL A 57 -2.24 1.24 4.89
N PHE A 58 -3.15 0.26 4.98
CA PHE A 58 -4.50 0.40 4.44
C PHE A 58 -5.27 1.58 5.03
N ARG A 59 -5.02 1.91 6.30
CA ARG A 59 -5.65 3.04 6.97
C ARG A 59 -4.95 4.37 6.71
N ASN A 60 -3.81 4.35 6.05
CA ASN A 60 -2.93 5.52 5.90
C ASN A 60 -2.57 6.16 7.27
N ASP A 61 -2.38 5.31 8.27
CA ASP A 61 -2.02 5.74 9.63
C ASP A 61 -0.51 5.87 9.76
N VAL A 62 0.01 7.02 9.32
CA VAL A 62 1.48 7.26 9.26
C VAL A 62 2.17 7.06 10.60
N PRO A 63 1.68 7.62 11.74
CA PRO A 63 2.29 7.37 13.04
C PRO A 63 2.30 5.89 13.44
N MET A 64 1.21 5.15 13.15
CA MET A 64 1.13 3.73 13.46
C MET A 64 2.09 2.90 12.56
N ILE A 65 2.25 3.28 11.29
CA ILE A 65 3.23 2.65 10.39
C ILE A 65 4.64 2.79 10.97
N HIS A 66 5.04 4.00 11.39
CA HIS A 66 6.34 4.22 12.02
C HIS A 66 6.49 3.43 13.31
N PHE A 67 5.48 3.47 14.17
CA PHE A 67 5.49 2.70 15.43
C PHE A 67 5.75 1.20 15.17
N LEU A 68 5.03 0.58 14.24
CA LEU A 68 5.19 -0.84 13.93
C LEU A 68 6.57 -1.16 13.34
N LEU A 69 7.09 -0.31 12.43
CA LEU A 69 8.43 -0.48 11.85
C LEU A 69 9.53 -0.33 12.91
N GLU A 70 9.41 0.63 13.83
CA GLU A 70 10.35 0.84 14.93
C GLU A 70 10.36 -0.33 15.92
N HIS A 71 9.24 -1.04 16.04
CA HIS A 71 9.11 -2.24 16.88
C HIS A 71 9.39 -3.55 16.14
N GLY A 72 9.93 -3.46 14.91
CA GLY A 72 10.50 -4.60 14.21
C GLY A 72 9.55 -5.34 13.26
N ALA A 73 8.39 -4.77 12.91
CA ALA A 73 7.55 -5.35 11.85
C ALA A 73 8.32 -5.42 10.51
N ASP A 74 8.37 -6.61 9.90
CA ASP A 74 9.06 -6.81 8.62
C ASP A 74 8.13 -6.45 7.44
N PRO A 75 8.43 -5.37 6.69
CA PRO A 75 7.65 -4.99 5.51
C PRO A 75 7.76 -5.99 4.35
N GLY A 76 8.74 -6.91 4.39
CA GLY A 76 9.00 -7.88 3.33
C GLY A 76 8.08 -9.09 3.33
N LEU A 77 7.31 -9.32 4.39
CA LEU A 77 6.49 -10.53 4.55
C LEU A 77 5.21 -10.55 3.70
N ALA A 78 4.75 -9.42 3.22
CA ALA A 78 3.58 -9.32 2.33
C ALA A 78 3.95 -9.65 0.86
N GLU A 79 4.40 -10.88 0.59
CA GLU A 79 4.92 -11.26 -0.75
C GLU A 79 3.86 -11.23 -1.85
N GLU A 80 2.64 -11.67 -1.55
CA GLU A 80 1.55 -11.70 -2.56
C GLU A 80 1.07 -10.30 -2.93
N GLN A 81 1.08 -9.38 -1.98
CA GLN A 81 0.72 -7.98 -2.19
C GLN A 81 1.73 -7.06 -1.49
N PRO A 82 2.88 -6.78 -2.13
CA PRO A 82 3.91 -5.94 -1.56
C PRO A 82 3.37 -4.61 -1.04
N LEU A 83 3.82 -4.18 0.15
CA LEU A 83 3.32 -2.96 0.81
C LEU A 83 3.53 -1.70 -0.04
N LEU A 84 4.55 -1.68 -0.90
CA LEU A 84 4.76 -0.61 -1.88
C LEU A 84 3.51 -0.38 -2.74
N LEU A 85 2.86 -1.45 -3.20
CA LEU A 85 1.66 -1.35 -4.04
C LEU A 85 0.46 -0.84 -3.24
N THR A 86 0.28 -1.34 -2.03
CA THR A 86 -0.78 -0.90 -1.13
C THR A 86 -0.58 0.57 -0.73
N ALA A 87 0.65 0.96 -0.42
CA ALA A 87 1.01 2.35 -0.11
C ALA A 87 0.78 3.28 -1.31
N ALA A 88 1.15 2.86 -2.52
CA ALA A 88 0.92 3.64 -3.75
C ALA A 88 -0.56 3.98 -3.96
N ARG A 89 -1.48 3.11 -3.50
CA ARG A 89 -2.92 3.33 -3.56
C ARG A 89 -3.47 4.13 -2.40
N CYS A 90 -3.06 3.81 -1.17
CA CYS A 90 -3.73 4.27 0.05
C CYS A 90 -3.04 5.46 0.70
N CYS A 91 -1.72 5.62 0.50
CA CYS A 91 -0.88 6.54 1.26
C CYS A 91 -0.29 7.66 0.39
N GLY A 92 0.32 8.65 1.05
CA GLY A 92 1.09 9.71 0.40
C GLY A 92 2.52 9.28 0.03
N PRO A 93 3.27 10.17 -0.68
CA PRO A 93 4.62 9.88 -1.17
C PRO A 93 5.61 9.48 -0.07
N GLU A 94 5.46 10.04 1.12
CA GLU A 94 6.30 9.75 2.29
C GLU A 94 6.24 8.27 2.69
N VAL A 95 5.03 7.68 2.73
CA VAL A 95 4.85 6.26 3.08
C VAL A 95 5.27 5.37 1.92
N VAL A 96 5.01 5.76 0.67
CA VAL A 96 5.48 5.03 -0.51
C VAL A 96 7.01 4.92 -0.50
N ALA A 97 7.71 6.00 -0.09
CA ALA A 97 9.15 6.02 0.01
C ALA A 97 9.71 5.03 1.05
N LEU A 98 8.99 4.78 2.16
CA LEU A 98 9.40 3.78 3.17
C LEU A 98 9.52 2.36 2.59
N PHE A 99 8.74 2.06 1.56
CA PHE A 99 8.71 0.73 0.91
C PHE A 99 9.39 0.70 -0.45
N ALA A 100 10.11 1.78 -0.84
CA ALA A 100 10.72 1.92 -2.16
C ALA A 100 11.72 0.79 -2.51
N GLU A 101 12.44 0.25 -1.51
CA GLU A 101 13.37 -0.86 -1.71
C GLU A 101 12.70 -2.13 -2.23
N GLN A 102 11.40 -2.33 -1.97
CA GLN A 102 10.64 -3.46 -2.50
C GLN A 102 10.55 -3.45 -4.03
N ALA A 103 10.71 -2.27 -4.66
CA ALA A 103 10.65 -2.14 -6.12
C ALA A 103 11.64 -3.06 -6.86
N ALA A 104 12.80 -3.31 -6.26
CA ALA A 104 13.81 -4.20 -6.84
C ALA A 104 13.35 -5.67 -6.92
N LYS A 105 12.48 -6.10 -6.01
CA LYS A 105 11.97 -7.46 -5.91
C LYS A 105 10.65 -7.67 -6.70
N LEU A 106 10.00 -6.61 -7.17
CA LEU A 106 8.75 -6.71 -7.90
C LEU A 106 8.91 -7.39 -9.25
N THR A 107 7.99 -8.27 -9.59
CA THR A 107 7.82 -8.80 -10.94
C THR A 107 7.41 -7.70 -11.93
N LEU A 108 7.58 -7.94 -13.24
CA LEU A 108 7.15 -6.98 -14.27
C LEU A 108 5.67 -6.63 -14.12
N LYS A 109 4.81 -7.62 -13.92
CA LYS A 109 3.38 -7.43 -13.70
C LYS A 109 3.05 -6.59 -12.46
N GLN A 110 3.80 -6.76 -11.37
CA GLN A 110 3.63 -5.95 -10.17
C GLN A 110 4.09 -4.50 -10.40
N LYS A 111 5.12 -4.27 -11.22
CA LYS A 111 5.55 -2.92 -11.62
C LYS A 111 4.49 -2.19 -12.46
N GLU A 112 3.86 -2.87 -13.41
CA GLU A 112 2.71 -2.33 -14.15
C GLU A 112 1.54 -2.03 -13.20
N ARG A 113 1.26 -2.95 -12.27
CA ARG A 113 0.22 -2.78 -11.26
C ARG A 113 0.46 -1.56 -10.37
N ALA A 114 1.69 -1.15 -10.08
CA ALA A 114 1.99 0.01 -9.26
C ALA A 114 1.30 1.28 -9.78
N PHE A 115 1.29 1.52 -11.10
CA PHE A 115 0.59 2.66 -11.70
C PHE A 115 -0.94 2.49 -11.70
N GLN A 116 -1.45 1.26 -11.76
CA GLN A 116 -2.87 1.01 -11.56
C GLN A 116 -3.30 1.32 -10.13
N GLU A 117 -2.48 0.99 -9.14
CA GLU A 117 -2.76 1.33 -7.74
C GLU A 117 -2.80 2.85 -7.54
N VAL A 118 -1.87 3.61 -8.13
CA VAL A 118 -1.89 5.08 -8.16
C VAL A 118 -3.21 5.60 -8.77
N ARG A 119 -3.64 5.02 -9.91
CA ARG A 119 -4.88 5.39 -10.58
C ARG A 119 -6.12 5.11 -9.72
N TRP A 120 -6.21 3.92 -9.12
CA TRP A 120 -7.33 3.55 -8.25
C TRP A 120 -7.37 4.38 -6.97
N GLY A 121 -6.21 4.69 -6.40
CA GLY A 121 -6.07 5.55 -5.22
C GLY A 121 -6.29 7.03 -5.51
N LYS A 122 -6.25 7.43 -6.79
CA LYS A 122 -6.28 8.84 -7.23
C LYS A 122 -5.15 9.66 -6.60
N ARG A 123 -3.93 9.10 -6.60
CA ARG A 123 -2.73 9.69 -5.96
C ARG A 123 -1.60 9.88 -6.97
N PRO A 124 -1.75 10.77 -7.95
CA PRO A 124 -0.75 11.01 -9.01
C PRO A 124 0.60 11.46 -8.44
N GLU A 125 0.63 12.04 -7.25
CA GLU A 125 1.85 12.45 -6.53
C GLU A 125 2.79 11.27 -6.26
N ASN A 126 2.29 10.05 -6.17
CA ASN A 126 3.09 8.85 -5.92
C ASN A 126 3.91 8.40 -7.15
N ILE A 127 3.57 8.87 -8.35
CA ILE A 127 4.31 8.53 -9.58
C ILE A 127 5.78 8.91 -9.45
N GLN A 128 6.09 10.07 -8.90
CA GLN A 128 7.47 10.52 -8.76
C GLN A 128 8.30 9.58 -7.87
N VAL A 129 7.73 9.13 -6.77
CA VAL A 129 8.43 8.20 -5.84
C VAL A 129 8.63 6.84 -6.48
N LEU A 130 7.65 6.32 -7.22
CA LEU A 130 7.78 5.07 -7.97
C LEU A 130 8.89 5.15 -9.02
N GLU A 131 8.99 6.28 -9.75
CA GLU A 131 10.08 6.49 -10.70
C GLU A 131 11.45 6.53 -10.03
N GLN A 132 11.58 7.21 -8.90
CA GLN A 132 12.80 7.22 -8.09
C GLN A 132 13.18 5.82 -7.59
N ALA A 133 12.19 4.96 -7.34
CA ALA A 133 12.39 3.56 -6.98
C ALA A 133 12.71 2.66 -8.20
N GLY A 134 12.78 3.21 -9.40
CA GLY A 134 13.10 2.46 -10.63
C GLY A 134 11.90 1.82 -11.33
N ILE A 135 10.67 2.17 -10.94
CA ILE A 135 9.45 1.79 -11.64
C ILE A 135 9.04 2.96 -12.51
N THR A 136 9.52 2.99 -13.77
CA THR A 136 9.37 4.15 -14.65
C THR A 136 8.12 4.06 -15.52
N VAL A 137 7.51 5.21 -15.80
CA VAL A 137 6.26 5.31 -16.56
C VAL A 137 6.45 4.86 -18.02
N ASP A 138 7.60 5.16 -18.63
CA ASP A 138 7.92 4.75 -20.02
C ASP A 138 7.88 3.23 -20.23
N LYS A 139 8.22 2.46 -19.18
CA LYS A 139 8.25 0.99 -19.22
C LYS A 139 6.97 0.33 -18.74
N PHE A 140 6.34 0.90 -17.72
CA PHE A 140 5.28 0.21 -16.97
C PHE A 140 3.96 1.01 -16.90
N GLY A 141 3.89 2.22 -17.44
CA GLY A 141 2.74 3.12 -17.32
C GLY A 141 1.67 2.97 -18.42
N GLY A 142 1.94 2.20 -19.49
CA GLY A 142 1.07 2.15 -20.66
C GLY A 142 -0.36 1.68 -20.37
N GLU A 143 -0.52 0.60 -19.60
CA GLU A 143 -1.86 0.12 -19.21
C GLU A 143 -2.60 1.13 -18.33
N ALA A 144 -1.89 1.76 -17.36
CA ALA A 144 -2.49 2.77 -16.49
C ALA A 144 -2.92 4.02 -17.29
N PHE A 145 -2.13 4.43 -18.29
CA PHE A 145 -2.47 5.52 -19.21
C PHE A 145 -3.77 5.20 -19.97
N ARG A 146 -3.82 4.04 -20.63
CA ARG A 146 -5.01 3.62 -21.38
C ARG A 146 -6.26 3.57 -20.49
N ALA A 147 -6.14 3.01 -19.29
CA ALA A 147 -7.23 2.93 -18.34
C ALA A 147 -7.64 4.31 -17.81
N ALA A 148 -6.69 5.23 -17.57
CA ALA A 148 -6.99 6.59 -17.15
C ALA A 148 -7.76 7.38 -18.22
N VAL A 149 -7.42 7.18 -19.49
CA VAL A 149 -8.18 7.76 -20.63
C VAL A 149 -9.60 7.20 -20.65
N SER A 150 -9.76 5.87 -20.54
CA SER A 150 -11.07 5.20 -20.55
C SER A 150 -11.96 5.66 -19.38
N ASP A 151 -11.37 5.89 -18.21
CA ASP A 151 -12.08 6.32 -17.00
C ASP A 151 -12.31 7.84 -16.93
N GLY A 152 -11.87 8.59 -17.93
CA GLY A 152 -11.97 10.05 -17.95
C GLY A 152 -11.09 10.77 -16.92
N GLN A 153 -10.02 10.13 -16.43
CA GLN A 153 -9.05 10.72 -15.51
C GLN A 153 -8.02 11.58 -16.29
N ALA A 154 -8.48 12.69 -16.85
CA ALA A 154 -7.71 13.48 -17.81
C ALA A 154 -6.36 13.98 -17.27
N GLU A 155 -6.31 14.47 -16.04
CA GLU A 155 -5.08 14.97 -15.41
C GLU A 155 -4.04 13.85 -15.24
N LEU A 156 -4.48 12.67 -14.78
CA LEU A 156 -3.59 11.52 -14.64
C LEU A 156 -3.11 11.03 -16.01
N ALA A 157 -4.00 10.93 -17.00
CA ALA A 157 -3.63 10.52 -18.35
C ALA A 157 -2.60 11.49 -18.96
N LYS A 158 -2.79 12.80 -18.82
CA LYS A 158 -1.84 13.81 -19.25
C LYS A 158 -0.48 13.65 -18.56
N LEU A 159 -0.46 13.49 -17.26
CA LEU A 159 0.77 13.29 -16.49
C LEU A 159 1.52 12.03 -16.93
N LEU A 160 0.82 10.90 -17.10
CA LEU A 160 1.44 9.66 -17.57
C LEU A 160 2.01 9.82 -18.98
N LEU A 161 1.30 10.52 -19.87
CA LEU A 161 1.77 10.81 -21.23
C LEU A 161 3.02 11.69 -21.23
N GLU A 162 3.04 12.76 -20.42
CA GLU A 162 4.19 13.66 -20.26
C GLU A 162 5.44 12.91 -19.73
N LYS A 163 5.23 11.85 -18.96
CA LYS A 163 6.29 10.99 -18.42
C LYS A 163 6.65 9.82 -19.36
N GLY A 164 6.10 9.78 -20.55
CA GLY A 164 6.48 8.85 -21.61
C GLY A 164 5.71 7.53 -21.63
N ALA A 165 4.49 7.48 -21.07
CA ALA A 165 3.65 6.29 -21.23
C ALA A 165 3.44 5.93 -22.70
N ASP A 166 3.56 4.64 -23.02
CA ASP A 166 3.32 4.15 -24.39
C ASP A 166 1.83 4.23 -24.74
N ILE A 167 1.50 5.07 -25.72
CA ILE A 167 0.12 5.24 -26.24
C ILE A 167 -0.36 4.04 -27.07
N ASN A 168 0.57 3.23 -27.56
CA ASN A 168 0.30 2.04 -28.37
C ASN A 168 0.34 0.75 -27.56
N TYR A 169 0.32 0.85 -26.24
CA TYR A 169 0.31 -0.31 -25.36
C TYR A 169 -0.90 -1.21 -25.63
N HIS A 170 -0.66 -2.50 -25.93
CA HIS A 170 -1.64 -3.53 -26.31
C HIS A 170 -1.70 -4.68 -25.31
#